data_caec53c1f2796856a7eea6cd750c7032
#
_entry.id   caec53c1f2796856a7eea6cd750c7032
#
_cell.length_a   1.000
_cell.length_b   1.000
_cell.length_c   1.000
_cell.angle_alpha   90.00
_cell.angle_beta   90.00
_cell.angle_gamma   90.00
#
_symmetry.space_group_name_H-M   'P 1'
#
loop_
_entity.id
_entity.type
_entity.pdbx_description
1 polymer ?
#
loop_
_entity_poly.entity_id
_entity_poly.type
_entity_poly.pdbx_seq_one_letter_code
_entity_poly.pdbx_strand_id
1 'polypeptide(L)'
;HVINDYGIVPQNFTEGYGFNYGTELPEHNELDAALKGYVSAIVKNPNRTLSTAWINGFDNIVEAYFGEIPATFTVDGVEYTPESYRDFLGINYDDYVNITSFTHHPFYEPFVIEVCDNWRWDTAYNLPIDEMMEVMYNAIDKGYTIAWGSDVSEKGFTRDGLAVMPVEKKQAAAGSDQERWVGKAADAPKEEVKVELPEEMVITQEMRQDGY
;
A
#
# COMPACT_ATOMS: atom_id res chain seq x y z
N HIS A 1 6.29 -9.83 6.82
CA HIS A 1 6.11 -11.24 6.44
C HIS A 1 7.02 -11.64 5.29
N VAL A 2 6.92 -11.03 4.09
CA VAL A 2 7.71 -11.46 2.91
C VAL A 2 9.21 -11.50 3.23
N ILE A 3 9.76 -10.46 3.83
CA ILE A 3 11.17 -10.43 4.23
C ILE A 3 11.49 -11.54 5.25
N ASN A 4 10.58 -11.78 6.18
CA ASN A 4 10.77 -12.84 7.18
C ASN A 4 10.75 -14.25 6.56
N ASP A 5 9.84 -14.47 5.62
CA ASP A 5 9.58 -15.79 5.04
C ASP A 5 10.60 -16.14 3.94
N TYR A 6 11.08 -15.13 3.17
CA TYR A 6 11.88 -15.32 1.96
C TYR A 6 13.22 -14.58 1.95
N GLY A 7 13.54 -13.81 2.99
CA GLY A 7 14.72 -12.99 3.02
C GLY A 7 14.62 -11.71 2.22
N ILE A 8 15.76 -11.09 1.92
CA ILE A 8 15.84 -9.83 1.15
C ILE A 8 17.09 -9.85 0.25
N VAL A 9 16.93 -9.31 -0.95
CA VAL A 9 18.00 -9.11 -1.93
C VAL A 9 18.12 -7.64 -2.23
N PRO A 10 19.30 -7.00 -2.17
CA PRO A 10 19.48 -5.63 -2.60
C PRO A 10 19.17 -5.47 -4.10
N GLN A 11 18.59 -4.35 -4.48
CA GLN A 11 18.10 -4.08 -5.84
C GLN A 11 19.15 -4.26 -6.94
N ASN A 12 20.40 -3.95 -6.66
CA ASN A 12 21.49 -4.06 -7.64
C ASN A 12 21.88 -5.51 -8.00
N PHE A 13 21.33 -6.51 -7.33
CA PHE A 13 21.52 -7.93 -7.64
C PHE A 13 20.33 -8.56 -8.36
N THR A 14 19.27 -7.81 -8.56
CA THR A 14 18.11 -8.21 -9.34
C THR A 14 18.15 -7.50 -10.69
N GLU A 15 18.79 -8.10 -11.67
CA GLU A 15 18.86 -7.57 -13.04
C GLU A 15 17.62 -7.94 -13.85
N GLY A 16 16.45 -7.62 -13.33
CA GLY A 16 15.20 -7.84 -14.05
C GLY A 16 15.06 -6.92 -15.25
N TYR A 17 14.49 -7.40 -16.34
CA TYR A 17 14.25 -6.64 -17.56
C TYR A 17 13.20 -5.54 -17.40
N GLY A 18 12.43 -5.53 -16.31
CA GLY A 18 11.47 -4.48 -15.96
C GLY A 18 12.11 -3.12 -15.65
N PHE A 19 13.45 -3.06 -15.60
CA PHE A 19 14.22 -1.82 -15.41
C PHE A 19 14.66 -1.17 -16.74
N ASN A 20 14.36 -1.76 -17.89
CA ASN A 20 14.92 -1.38 -19.20
C ASN A 20 14.20 -0.22 -19.90
N TYR A 21 13.47 0.62 -19.18
CA TYR A 21 12.80 1.80 -19.76
C TYR A 21 13.71 3.03 -19.92
N GLY A 22 15.02 2.92 -19.60
CA GLY A 22 15.96 4.03 -19.67
C GLY A 22 15.77 5.05 -18.54
N THR A 23 15.03 4.70 -17.50
CA THR A 23 14.84 5.50 -16.29
C THR A 23 15.73 4.97 -15.16
N GLU A 24 16.12 5.85 -14.23
CA GLU A 24 16.92 5.44 -13.05
C GLU A 24 16.10 4.64 -12.04
N LEU A 25 14.77 4.71 -12.10
CA LEU A 25 13.86 4.03 -11.20
C LEU A 25 13.09 2.93 -11.94
N PRO A 26 12.83 1.81 -11.28
CA PRO A 26 12.02 0.75 -11.87
C PRO A 26 10.58 1.21 -12.07
N GLU A 27 10.02 0.89 -13.24
CA GLU A 27 8.63 1.15 -13.55
C GLU A 27 7.90 -0.18 -13.75
N HIS A 28 6.76 -0.34 -13.09
CA HIS A 28 6.00 -1.60 -13.08
C HIS A 28 4.66 -1.52 -13.82
N ASN A 29 4.34 -0.39 -14.43
CA ASN A 29 3.05 -0.16 -15.10
C ASN A 29 2.76 -1.20 -16.20
N GLU A 30 3.77 -1.61 -16.98
CA GLU A 30 3.61 -2.62 -18.00
C GLU A 30 3.37 -4.00 -17.38
N LEU A 31 4.13 -4.36 -16.36
CA LEU A 31 3.95 -5.60 -15.62
C LEU A 31 2.54 -5.68 -15.03
N ASP A 32 2.08 -4.63 -14.37
CA ASP A 32 0.74 -4.56 -13.78
C ASP A 32 -0.34 -4.77 -14.84
N ALA A 33 -0.21 -4.12 -15.98
CA ALA A 33 -1.14 -4.28 -17.09
C ALA A 33 -1.11 -5.70 -17.67
N ALA A 34 0.08 -6.29 -17.83
CA ALA A 34 0.25 -7.66 -18.33
C ALA A 34 -0.35 -8.69 -17.37
N LEU A 35 -0.06 -8.60 -16.07
CA LEU A 35 -0.60 -9.49 -15.04
C LEU A 35 -2.12 -9.36 -14.93
N LYS A 36 -2.65 -8.13 -14.91
CA LYS A 36 -4.09 -7.87 -14.91
C LYS A 36 -4.77 -8.46 -16.15
N GLY A 37 -4.18 -8.30 -17.31
CA GLY A 37 -4.69 -8.88 -18.57
C GLY A 37 -4.69 -10.39 -18.52
N TYR A 38 -3.60 -10.99 -18.07
CA TYR A 38 -3.45 -12.43 -17.93
C TYR A 38 -4.49 -13.03 -16.97
N VAL A 39 -4.54 -12.52 -15.73
CA VAL A 39 -5.50 -13.00 -14.72
C VAL A 39 -6.94 -12.81 -15.18
N SER A 40 -7.26 -11.68 -15.81
CA SER A 40 -8.59 -11.42 -16.34
C SER A 40 -9.00 -12.42 -17.43
N ALA A 41 -8.07 -12.85 -18.27
CA ALA A 41 -8.32 -13.89 -19.29
C ALA A 41 -8.56 -15.26 -18.64
N ILE A 42 -7.76 -15.61 -17.62
CA ILE A 42 -7.90 -16.86 -16.88
C ILE A 42 -9.27 -16.95 -16.18
N VAL A 43 -9.69 -15.89 -15.50
CA VAL A 43 -10.99 -15.84 -14.81
C VAL A 43 -12.16 -15.96 -15.78
N LYS A 44 -12.05 -15.39 -16.98
CA LYS A 44 -13.09 -15.42 -18.02
C LYS A 44 -13.12 -16.69 -18.84
N ASN A 45 -12.27 -17.69 -18.54
CA ASN A 45 -12.25 -18.91 -19.35
C ASN A 45 -13.60 -19.64 -19.29
N PRO A 46 -14.09 -20.21 -20.42
CA PRO A 46 -15.41 -20.82 -20.50
C PRO A 46 -15.51 -22.16 -19.76
N ASN A 47 -14.40 -22.78 -19.42
CA ASN A 47 -14.39 -24.11 -18.77
C ASN A 47 -14.85 -24.07 -17.30
N ARG A 48 -14.92 -22.89 -16.69
CA ARG A 48 -15.30 -22.65 -15.28
C ARG A 48 -14.46 -23.42 -14.24
N THR A 49 -13.37 -24.00 -14.67
CA THR A 49 -12.38 -24.69 -13.84
C THR A 49 -10.99 -24.19 -14.22
N LEU A 50 -10.12 -24.06 -13.24
CA LEU A 50 -8.75 -23.63 -13.46
C LEU A 50 -7.82 -24.83 -13.50
N SER A 51 -6.90 -24.85 -14.46
CA SER A 51 -5.76 -25.74 -14.42
C SER A 51 -4.69 -25.17 -13.48
N THR A 52 -3.67 -25.95 -13.15
CA THR A 52 -2.50 -25.43 -12.40
C THR A 52 -1.52 -24.65 -13.29
N ALA A 53 -1.70 -24.72 -14.62
CA ALA A 53 -0.79 -24.07 -15.57
C ALA A 53 -0.80 -22.54 -15.47
N TRP A 54 -1.91 -21.93 -15.04
CA TRP A 54 -2.02 -20.48 -14.93
C TRP A 54 -1.05 -19.90 -13.88
N ILE A 55 -0.77 -20.62 -12.79
CA ILE A 55 0.18 -20.20 -11.76
C ILE A 55 1.57 -20.10 -12.38
N ASN A 56 2.02 -21.15 -13.05
CA ASN A 56 3.31 -21.15 -13.73
C ASN A 56 3.40 -20.04 -14.80
N GLY A 57 2.31 -19.78 -15.52
CA GLY A 57 2.26 -18.68 -16.49
C GLY A 57 2.37 -17.31 -15.84
N PHE A 58 1.73 -17.12 -14.68
CA PHE A 58 1.83 -15.91 -13.89
C PHE A 58 3.27 -15.70 -13.39
N ASP A 59 3.85 -16.73 -12.78
CA ASP A 59 5.21 -16.69 -12.25
C ASP A 59 6.24 -16.39 -13.34
N ASN A 60 6.11 -17.00 -14.52
CA ASN A 60 7.00 -16.74 -15.66
C ASN A 60 6.89 -15.28 -16.16
N ILE A 61 5.70 -14.66 -16.10
CA ILE A 61 5.58 -13.24 -16.44
C ILE A 61 6.32 -12.40 -15.39
N VAL A 62 6.12 -12.67 -14.10
CA VAL A 62 6.82 -11.97 -13.02
C VAL A 62 8.34 -12.13 -13.17
N GLU A 63 8.81 -13.34 -13.40
CA GLU A 63 10.24 -13.64 -13.58
C GLU A 63 10.84 -12.94 -14.81
N ALA A 64 10.08 -12.84 -15.91
CA ALA A 64 10.53 -12.10 -17.09
C ALA A 64 10.78 -10.61 -16.83
N TYR A 65 10.03 -10.00 -15.92
CA TYR A 65 10.19 -8.59 -15.57
C TYR A 65 11.17 -8.34 -14.41
N PHE A 66 11.19 -9.20 -13.40
CA PHE A 66 12.07 -9.03 -12.24
C PHE A 66 13.39 -9.79 -12.36
N GLY A 67 13.48 -10.79 -13.25
CA GLY A 67 14.59 -11.73 -13.30
C GLY A 67 14.49 -12.81 -12.22
N GLU A 68 15.45 -13.72 -12.23
CA GLU A 68 15.56 -14.75 -11.20
C GLU A 68 16.10 -14.15 -9.90
N ILE A 69 15.56 -14.60 -8.78
CA ILE A 69 16.11 -14.27 -7.47
C ILE A 69 17.44 -15.04 -7.33
N PRO A 70 18.57 -14.35 -7.09
CA PRO A 70 19.85 -15.03 -6.95
C PRO A 70 19.85 -15.91 -5.71
N ALA A 71 20.35 -17.15 -5.83
CA ALA A 71 20.51 -18.04 -4.69
C ALA A 71 21.52 -17.49 -3.68
N THR A 72 22.58 -16.84 -4.17
CA THR A 72 23.60 -16.13 -3.37
C THR A 72 24.02 -14.84 -4.06
N PHE A 73 24.50 -13.88 -3.29
CA PHE A 73 25.06 -12.62 -3.77
C PHE A 73 26.11 -12.10 -2.79
N THR A 74 26.98 -11.20 -3.24
CA THR A 74 28.11 -10.71 -2.42
C THR A 74 27.95 -9.23 -2.09
N VAL A 75 27.92 -8.90 -0.79
CA VAL A 75 27.93 -7.52 -0.29
C VAL A 75 29.21 -7.33 0.53
N ASP A 76 29.98 -6.31 0.22
CA ASP A 76 31.23 -5.95 0.90
C ASP A 76 32.23 -7.14 1.04
N GLY A 77 32.24 -8.02 0.03
CA GLY A 77 33.13 -9.18 -0.01
C GLY A 77 32.66 -10.41 0.79
N VAL A 78 31.45 -10.35 1.35
CA VAL A 78 30.79 -11.45 2.07
C VAL A 78 29.65 -12.01 1.20
N GLU A 79 29.63 -13.34 1.05
CA GLU A 79 28.56 -14.04 0.34
C GLU A 79 27.38 -14.27 1.27
N TYR A 80 26.17 -13.96 0.78
CA TYR A 80 24.91 -14.12 1.48
C TYR A 80 23.88 -14.86 0.63
N THR A 81 22.98 -15.60 1.30
CA THR A 81 21.66 -15.94 0.76
C THR A 81 20.66 -14.81 1.12
N PRO A 82 19.49 -14.73 0.49
CA PRO A 82 18.48 -13.76 0.88
C PRO A 82 18.14 -13.78 2.39
N GLU A 83 18.05 -14.96 2.98
CA GLU A 83 17.74 -15.13 4.40
C GLU A 83 18.92 -14.71 5.29
N SER A 84 20.15 -15.12 4.94
CA SER A 84 21.33 -14.77 5.74
C SER A 84 21.63 -13.26 5.69
N TYR A 85 21.27 -12.59 4.59
CA TYR A 85 21.38 -11.14 4.50
C TYR A 85 20.33 -10.42 5.35
N ARG A 86 19.09 -10.91 5.38
CA ARG A 86 18.07 -10.45 6.34
C ARG A 86 18.58 -10.56 7.78
N ASP A 87 19.17 -11.71 8.13
CA ASP A 87 19.68 -11.95 9.48
C ASP A 87 20.86 -11.04 9.81
N PHE A 88 21.74 -10.78 8.84
CA PHE A 88 22.84 -9.81 8.96
C PHE A 88 22.32 -8.38 9.20
N LEU A 89 21.23 -7.99 8.54
CA LEU A 89 20.61 -6.67 8.74
C LEU A 89 19.93 -6.54 10.11
N GLY A 90 19.73 -7.64 10.83
CA GLY A 90 19.09 -7.64 12.14
C GLY A 90 17.61 -7.26 12.10
N ILE A 91 16.94 -7.48 10.97
CA ILE A 91 15.50 -7.20 10.83
C ILE A 91 14.74 -8.27 11.61
N ASN A 92 14.11 -7.85 12.71
CA ASN A 92 13.23 -8.70 13.50
C ASN A 92 11.77 -8.35 13.21
N TYR A 93 11.02 -9.30 12.69
CA TYR A 93 9.62 -9.11 12.32
C TYR A 93 8.73 -8.76 13.55
N ASP A 94 9.04 -9.32 14.71
CA ASP A 94 8.28 -9.10 15.94
C ASP A 94 8.38 -7.65 16.45
N ASP A 95 9.31 -6.86 15.93
CA ASP A 95 9.46 -5.44 16.27
C ASP A 95 8.49 -4.54 15.46
N TYR A 96 7.80 -5.10 14.47
CA TYR A 96 6.89 -4.36 13.60
C TYR A 96 5.43 -4.56 14.05
N VAL A 97 4.73 -3.44 14.22
CA VAL A 97 3.33 -3.43 14.59
C VAL A 97 2.53 -2.62 13.58
N ASN A 98 1.44 -3.21 13.08
CA ASN A 98 0.45 -2.50 12.29
C ASN A 98 -0.54 -1.81 13.23
N ILE A 99 -0.67 -0.49 13.11
CA ILE A 99 -1.65 0.30 13.85
C ILE A 99 -2.61 1.01 12.89
N THR A 100 -3.81 1.25 13.36
CA THR A 100 -4.86 1.92 12.60
C THR A 100 -5.81 2.66 13.54
N SER A 101 -6.72 3.48 12.98
CA SER A 101 -7.73 4.18 13.76
C SER A 101 -9.07 4.16 13.02
N PHE A 102 -9.96 3.27 13.44
CA PHE A 102 -11.31 3.14 12.91
C PHE A 102 -12.35 3.15 14.01
N THR A 103 -13.33 4.02 13.92
CA THR A 103 -14.37 4.20 14.95
C THR A 103 -15.44 3.10 14.94
N HIS A 104 -15.56 2.34 13.85
CA HIS A 104 -16.54 1.26 13.72
C HIS A 104 -16.05 -0.09 14.24
N HIS A 105 -14.81 -0.16 14.74
CA HIS A 105 -14.26 -1.29 15.47
C HIS A 105 -13.88 -0.89 16.89
N PRO A 106 -13.90 -1.83 17.86
CA PRO A 106 -13.44 -1.55 19.22
C PRO A 106 -12.00 -1.04 19.21
N PHE A 107 -11.74 0.01 19.99
CA PHE A 107 -10.37 0.44 20.24
C PHE A 107 -9.64 -0.50 21.18
N TYR A 108 -8.32 -0.52 21.10
CA TYR A 108 -7.41 -1.35 21.88
C TYR A 108 -7.51 -2.86 21.60
N GLU A 109 -8.08 -3.20 20.46
CA GLU A 109 -8.17 -4.58 19.97
C GLU A 109 -7.64 -4.68 18.54
N PRO A 110 -7.03 -5.81 18.16
CA PRO A 110 -6.66 -6.06 16.78
C PRO A 110 -7.88 -6.47 15.96
N PHE A 111 -7.94 -6.02 14.71
CA PHE A 111 -8.91 -6.51 13.72
C PHE A 111 -8.30 -6.58 12.32
N VAL A 112 -8.90 -7.35 11.44
CA VAL A 112 -8.48 -7.48 10.06
C VAL A 112 -9.11 -6.36 9.24
N ILE A 113 -8.30 -5.55 8.58
CA ILE A 113 -8.79 -4.59 7.58
C ILE A 113 -9.12 -5.37 6.32
N GLU A 114 -10.42 -5.52 6.02
CA GLU A 114 -10.94 -6.37 4.93
C GLU A 114 -10.88 -5.64 3.58
N VAL A 115 -9.66 -5.34 3.12
CA VAL A 115 -9.39 -4.75 1.81
C VAL A 115 -8.47 -5.65 0.99
N CYS A 116 -8.52 -5.54 -0.33
CA CYS A 116 -7.74 -6.39 -1.23
C CYS A 116 -6.23 -6.29 -0.99
N ASP A 117 -5.75 -5.10 -0.58
CA ASP A 117 -4.33 -4.86 -0.31
C ASP A 117 -3.83 -5.63 0.91
N ASN A 118 -4.73 -5.97 1.84
CA ASN A 118 -4.43 -6.86 2.96
C ASN A 118 -4.62 -8.33 2.57
N TRP A 119 -3.88 -8.77 1.55
CA TRP A 119 -4.01 -10.11 0.96
C TRP A 119 -3.69 -11.27 1.91
N ARG A 120 -2.95 -11.00 3.00
CA ARG A 120 -2.65 -11.99 4.05
C ARG A 120 -3.66 -12.01 5.18
N TRP A 121 -4.64 -11.12 5.18
CA TRP A 121 -5.61 -10.96 6.26
C TRP A 121 -4.94 -10.71 7.62
N ASP A 122 -3.85 -9.94 7.59
CA ASP A 122 -3.15 -9.53 8.80
C ASP A 122 -3.97 -8.54 9.61
N THR A 123 -3.76 -8.56 10.91
CA THR A 123 -4.45 -7.68 11.85
C THR A 123 -3.70 -6.37 12.02
N ALA A 124 -4.45 -5.29 12.23
CA ALA A 124 -3.95 -4.01 12.70
C ALA A 124 -4.53 -3.73 14.09
N TYR A 125 -3.74 -3.16 14.97
CA TYR A 125 -4.18 -2.77 16.31
C TYR A 125 -4.88 -1.42 16.24
N ASN A 126 -6.14 -1.37 16.70
CA ASN A 126 -6.98 -0.18 16.58
C ASN A 126 -6.79 0.76 17.77
N LEU A 127 -6.43 2.00 17.49
CA LEU A 127 -6.23 3.04 18.50
C LEU A 127 -7.12 4.25 18.21
N PRO A 128 -7.51 5.02 19.25
CA PRO A 128 -8.01 6.37 19.02
C PRO A 128 -7.00 7.19 18.23
N ILE A 129 -7.48 8.06 17.34
CA ILE A 129 -6.59 8.81 16.43
C ILE A 129 -5.52 9.62 17.16
N ASP A 130 -5.86 10.22 18.28
CA ASP A 130 -4.91 11.01 19.07
C ASP A 130 -3.79 10.14 19.64
N GLU A 131 -4.14 8.96 20.16
CA GLU A 131 -3.15 8.02 20.71
C GLU A 131 -2.30 7.39 19.59
N MET A 132 -2.90 7.10 18.43
CA MET A 132 -2.15 6.66 17.26
C MET A 132 -1.11 7.71 16.85
N MET A 133 -1.49 8.99 16.83
CA MET A 133 -0.56 10.09 16.53
C MET A 133 0.55 10.20 17.57
N GLU A 134 0.24 10.04 18.86
CA GLU A 134 1.25 10.04 19.93
C GLU A 134 2.26 8.88 19.76
N VAL A 135 1.79 7.69 19.38
CA VAL A 135 2.67 6.56 19.08
C VAL A 135 3.58 6.88 17.91
N MET A 136 3.05 7.49 16.84
CA MET A 136 3.84 7.90 15.67
C MET A 136 4.91 8.95 16.04
N TYR A 137 4.56 9.98 16.78
CA TYR A 137 5.53 11.00 17.25
C TYR A 137 6.62 10.38 18.13
N ASN A 138 6.22 9.52 19.08
CA ASN A 138 7.18 8.82 19.93
C ASN A 138 8.14 7.93 19.14
N ALA A 139 7.67 7.28 18.10
CA ALA A 139 8.49 6.44 17.22
C ALA A 139 9.54 7.30 16.49
N ILE A 140 9.11 8.41 15.89
CA ILE A 140 9.99 9.34 15.17
C ILE A 140 11.03 9.97 16.12
N ASP A 141 10.62 10.42 17.30
CA ASP A 141 11.51 11.01 18.31
C ASP A 141 12.59 10.02 18.78
N LYS A 142 12.27 8.71 18.75
CA LYS A 142 13.23 7.64 19.07
C LYS A 142 14.09 7.19 17.87
N GLY A 143 13.92 7.82 16.71
CA GLY A 143 14.68 7.53 15.50
C GLY A 143 14.14 6.38 14.66
N TYR A 144 12.93 5.89 14.92
CA TYR A 144 12.26 4.91 14.07
C TYR A 144 11.61 5.57 12.85
N THR A 145 11.49 4.81 11.78
CA THR A 145 10.74 5.20 10.59
C THR A 145 9.37 4.53 10.58
N ILE A 146 8.43 5.13 9.85
CA ILE A 146 7.06 4.64 9.75
C ILE A 146 6.74 4.40 8.29
N ALA A 147 6.27 3.19 7.96
CA ALA A 147 5.64 2.93 6.68
C ALA A 147 4.16 3.31 6.78
N TRP A 148 3.76 4.30 6.01
CA TRP A 148 2.41 4.86 6.06
C TRP A 148 1.67 4.61 4.76
N GLY A 149 0.55 3.90 4.84
CA GLY A 149 -0.40 3.75 3.75
C GLY A 149 -1.62 4.63 4.00
N SER A 150 -1.96 5.51 3.07
CA SER A 150 -3.15 6.34 3.14
C SER A 150 -3.71 6.65 1.75
N ASP A 151 -4.96 7.07 1.69
CA ASP A 151 -5.53 7.65 0.47
C ASP A 151 -4.94 9.04 0.23
N VAL A 152 -4.26 9.18 -0.89
CA VAL A 152 -3.65 10.45 -1.33
C VAL A 152 -4.46 11.10 -2.46
N SER A 153 -5.63 10.55 -2.79
CA SER A 153 -6.50 11.07 -3.85
C SER A 153 -7.37 12.23 -3.41
N GLU A 154 -7.42 12.51 -2.12
CA GLU A 154 -8.18 13.60 -1.55
C GLU A 154 -7.67 14.97 -2.01
N LYS A 155 -8.60 15.91 -2.25
CA LYS A 155 -8.27 17.26 -2.74
C LYS A 155 -7.38 18.05 -1.80
N GLY A 156 -7.44 17.74 -0.50
CA GLY A 156 -6.58 18.34 0.52
C GLY A 156 -5.15 17.83 0.52
N PHE A 157 -4.86 16.72 -0.16
CA PHE A 157 -3.51 16.21 -0.32
C PHE A 157 -2.85 16.90 -1.52
N THR A 158 -2.08 17.95 -1.25
CA THR A 158 -1.57 18.84 -2.29
C THR A 158 -0.15 18.45 -2.73
N ARG A 159 0.22 18.87 -3.94
CA ARG A 159 1.60 18.68 -4.45
C ARG A 159 2.63 19.57 -3.75
N ASP A 160 2.18 20.56 -2.99
CA ASP A 160 3.03 21.45 -2.21
C ASP A 160 3.46 20.87 -0.85
N GLY A 161 3.17 19.59 -0.61
CA GLY A 161 3.53 18.87 0.60
C GLY A 161 2.60 19.12 1.79
N LEU A 162 1.42 19.65 1.53
CA LEU A 162 0.38 19.87 2.55
C LEU A 162 -0.72 18.83 2.43
N ALA A 163 -1.12 18.27 3.56
CA ALA A 163 -2.34 17.49 3.70
C ALA A 163 -3.30 18.27 4.60
N VAL A 164 -4.36 18.80 4.02
CA VAL A 164 -5.35 19.65 4.71
C VAL A 164 -6.72 19.01 4.56
N MET A 165 -7.48 18.91 5.62
CA MET A 165 -8.88 18.55 5.50
C MET A 165 -9.67 19.71 4.91
N PRO A 166 -10.24 19.57 3.67
CA PRO A 166 -11.02 20.64 3.08
C PRO A 166 -12.32 20.81 3.87
N VAL A 167 -12.68 22.07 4.17
CA VAL A 167 -14.01 22.39 4.71
C VAL A 167 -15.03 22.09 3.63
N GLU A 168 -15.81 21.03 3.77
CA GLU A 168 -16.91 20.75 2.86
C GLU A 168 -17.98 21.85 2.95
N LYS A 169 -18.15 22.60 1.86
CA LYS A 169 -19.42 23.27 1.64
C LYS A 169 -20.43 22.16 1.41
N LYS A 170 -21.41 22.02 2.33
CA LYS A 170 -22.51 21.06 2.22
C LYS A 170 -23.17 21.15 0.85
N GLN A 171 -22.69 20.39 -0.11
CA GLN A 171 -23.43 20.03 -1.31
C GLN A 171 -23.73 18.54 -1.21
N ALA A 172 -25.00 18.24 -1.44
CA ALA A 172 -25.52 16.89 -1.36
C ALA A 172 -24.63 15.90 -2.09
N ALA A 173 -24.29 14.85 -1.40
CA ALA A 173 -23.41 13.78 -1.83
C ALA A 173 -23.83 13.22 -3.19
N ALA A 174 -22.99 13.49 -4.19
CA ALA A 174 -22.87 12.61 -5.34
C ALA A 174 -21.58 11.82 -5.10
N GLY A 175 -21.71 10.55 -4.76
CA GLY A 175 -20.59 9.62 -4.66
C GLY A 175 -20.10 9.38 -3.25
N SER A 176 -20.68 8.38 -2.59
CA SER A 176 -20.04 7.74 -1.43
C SER A 176 -18.78 7.02 -1.89
N ASP A 177 -17.84 6.76 -0.99
CA ASP A 177 -16.64 5.94 -1.26
C ASP A 177 -16.99 4.61 -1.93
N GLN A 178 -18.15 4.04 -1.65
CA GLN A 178 -18.70 2.86 -2.33
C GLN A 178 -18.89 3.06 -3.85
N GLU A 179 -19.18 4.26 -4.35
CA GLU A 179 -19.30 4.49 -5.80
C GLU A 179 -17.95 4.56 -6.53
N ARG A 180 -16.88 4.96 -5.86
CA ARG A 180 -15.50 4.89 -6.40
C ARG A 180 -15.10 3.45 -6.72
N TRP A 181 -15.45 2.51 -5.86
CA TRP A 181 -15.15 1.09 -6.05
C TRP A 181 -15.94 0.44 -7.19
N VAL A 182 -17.07 1.00 -7.59
CA VAL A 182 -17.96 0.43 -8.62
C VAL A 182 -17.74 1.04 -10.01
N GLY A 183 -16.78 1.93 -10.18
CA GLY A 183 -16.36 2.44 -11.50
C GLY A 183 -17.31 3.43 -12.18
N LYS A 184 -18.21 4.07 -11.44
CA LYS A 184 -19.17 5.06 -12.00
C LYS A 184 -18.75 6.52 -11.88
N ALA A 185 -17.55 6.81 -11.40
CA ALA A 185 -17.06 8.17 -11.19
C ALA A 185 -16.61 8.92 -12.48
N ALA A 186 -16.71 8.30 -13.66
CA ALA A 186 -16.22 8.90 -14.90
C ALA A 186 -17.10 10.04 -15.46
N ASP A 187 -18.35 10.15 -15.05
CA ASP A 187 -19.35 11.04 -15.66
C ASP A 187 -19.82 12.20 -14.78
N ALA A 188 -19.22 12.44 -13.63
CA ALA A 188 -19.56 13.60 -12.81
C ALA A 188 -18.96 14.89 -13.41
N PRO A 189 -19.73 15.99 -13.53
CA PRO A 189 -19.21 17.25 -14.05
C PRO A 189 -18.06 17.74 -13.14
N LYS A 190 -16.91 17.96 -13.75
CA LYS A 190 -15.74 18.56 -13.09
C LYS A 190 -15.99 20.04 -12.87
N GLU A 191 -16.68 20.40 -11.80
CA GLU A 191 -16.61 21.78 -11.31
C GLU A 191 -15.23 21.97 -10.68
N GLU A 192 -14.45 22.89 -11.22
CA GLU A 192 -13.22 23.36 -10.59
C GLU A 192 -13.58 24.07 -9.29
N VAL A 193 -13.51 23.33 -8.22
CA VAL A 193 -13.58 23.91 -6.87
C VAL A 193 -12.25 24.61 -6.64
N LYS A 194 -12.22 25.94 -6.66
CA LYS A 194 -11.10 26.70 -6.13
C LYS A 194 -11.01 26.36 -4.65
N VAL A 195 -10.01 25.58 -4.30
CA VAL A 195 -9.64 25.32 -2.91
C VAL A 195 -9.00 26.61 -2.41
N GLU A 196 -9.78 27.49 -1.79
CA GLU A 196 -9.20 28.46 -0.86
C GLU A 196 -8.66 27.62 0.30
N LEU A 197 -7.37 27.73 0.59
CA LEU A 197 -6.76 27.06 1.74
C LEU A 197 -7.56 27.48 2.98
N PRO A 198 -8.24 26.55 3.64
CA PRO A 198 -9.03 26.90 4.81
C PRO A 198 -8.10 27.30 5.96
N GLU A 199 -8.54 28.22 6.80
CA GLU A 199 -8.05 28.27 8.17
C GLU A 199 -8.10 26.86 8.75
N GLU A 200 -7.04 26.47 9.45
CA GLU A 200 -6.86 25.15 10.03
C GLU A 200 -8.18 24.63 10.64
N MET A 201 -8.73 23.56 10.07
CA MET A 201 -10.01 23.04 10.53
C MET A 201 -9.82 22.38 11.89
N VAL A 202 -10.46 22.95 12.92
CA VAL A 202 -10.49 22.32 14.23
C VAL A 202 -11.40 21.11 14.17
N ILE A 203 -10.79 19.93 14.19
CA ILE A 203 -11.53 18.65 14.22
C ILE A 203 -12.25 18.56 15.56
N THR A 204 -13.58 18.62 15.53
CA THR A 204 -14.40 18.47 16.73
C THR A 204 -14.57 17.01 17.12
N GLN A 205 -14.92 16.76 18.37
CA GLN A 205 -15.18 15.41 18.85
C GLN A 205 -16.38 14.75 18.16
N GLU A 206 -17.34 15.54 17.69
CA GLU A 206 -18.47 15.07 16.87
C GLU A 206 -17.98 14.59 15.50
N MET A 207 -17.12 15.35 14.84
CA MET A 207 -16.54 14.96 13.54
C MET A 207 -15.77 13.64 13.65
N ARG A 208 -15.05 13.43 14.76
CA ARG A 208 -14.32 12.17 15.02
C ARG A 208 -15.26 10.98 15.24
N GLN A 209 -16.46 11.23 15.80
CA GLN A 209 -17.48 10.18 15.96
C GLN A 209 -18.16 9.82 14.63
N ASP A 210 -18.17 10.74 13.69
CA ASP A 210 -18.75 10.55 12.35
C ASP A 210 -17.74 9.99 11.32
N GLY A 211 -16.53 9.64 11.77
CA GLY A 211 -15.52 8.97 10.94
C GLY A 211 -14.59 9.89 10.16
N TYR A 212 -14.38 11.11 10.66
CA TYR A 212 -13.33 12.02 10.17
C TYR A 212 -12.03 11.83 10.94
#